data_c0f538521e394c1d4fe7aa3152550f84
#
_entry.id   c0f538521e394c1d4fe7aa3152550f84
#
_cell.length_a   1.000
_cell.length_b   1.000
_cell.length_c   1.000
_cell.angle_alpha   90.00
_cell.angle_beta   90.00
_cell.angle_gamma   90.00
#
_symmetry.space_group_name_H-M   'P 1'
#
loop_
_entity.id
_entity.type
_entity.pdbx_description
1 polymer ?
#
loop_
_entity_poly.entity_id
_entity_poly.type
_entity_poly.pdbx_seq_one_letter_code
_entity_poly.pdbx_strand_id
1 'polypeptide(L)'
;MDLEARAAGLQAELDSAAPTSLSRQNREPKKWLPRSPARHVLQSHRSPVTCVAFHPIFSSLASGSEDTNIKIWDWELGELERTVKGHTKTVLDVDFGGPRGGTLLASCSSDLTIKLWDPSDEYKNIRTLPGHDHSVSSIRFIPSGAAGAPLTGNLLVSASRDKTLRVWDVTTGYNVKTIRGHVDWVRSVAATMDGRWLLSAGADQTIRAWSAESGDAKMTWTGHEHVIECCSFAPAAAYPYLADLAGLKKPPPSSSAFEFIASGSRDKTIKLWDSRGTLVKTLVGHDNWVRAILWHPGGQYLLSVSDDKTIRCWDLAQEGKCVKTVEDAHGHFISCIRWAPIVEKNPGLVNGETNGTTSVTNGVTSSAKDAAPKSFPCVIATGSVDLAVRIFAA
;
A
#
# COMPACT_ATOMS: atom_id res chain seq x y z
N MET A 1 30.13 -39.75 20.30
CA MET A 1 29.32 -40.72 19.51
C MET A 1 27.81 -40.57 19.73
N ASP A 2 27.37 -40.10 20.88
CA ASP A 2 25.91 -40.02 21.17
C ASP A 2 25.23 -38.75 20.60
N LEU A 3 25.96 -37.65 20.47
CA LEU A 3 25.38 -36.37 19.96
C LEU A 3 25.23 -36.37 18.43
N GLU A 4 26.14 -37.03 17.70
CA GLU A 4 26.02 -37.14 16.25
C GLU A 4 24.93 -38.10 15.81
N ALA A 5 24.75 -39.20 16.53
CA ALA A 5 23.64 -40.11 16.30
C ALA A 5 22.28 -39.47 16.62
N ARG A 6 22.24 -38.61 17.65
CA ARG A 6 21.03 -37.87 18.03
C ARG A 6 20.71 -36.74 17.06
N ALA A 7 21.73 -36.07 16.52
CA ALA A 7 21.57 -35.07 15.47
C ALA A 7 21.10 -35.71 14.15
N ALA A 8 21.65 -36.87 13.77
CA ALA A 8 21.19 -37.62 12.59
C ALA A 8 19.76 -38.14 12.76
N GLY A 9 19.38 -38.57 13.98
CA GLY A 9 18.01 -38.98 14.27
C GLY A 9 17.01 -37.83 14.18
N LEU A 10 17.34 -36.65 14.71
CA LEU A 10 16.52 -35.46 14.61
C LEU A 10 16.43 -34.95 13.18
N GLN A 11 17.50 -35.07 12.41
CA GLN A 11 17.49 -34.70 10.97
C GLN A 11 16.60 -35.65 10.16
N ALA A 12 16.65 -36.95 10.44
CA ALA A 12 15.76 -37.95 9.81
C ALA A 12 14.30 -37.75 10.23
N GLU A 13 14.02 -37.34 11.47
CA GLU A 13 12.68 -36.97 11.92
C GLU A 13 12.22 -35.67 11.24
N LEU A 14 13.09 -34.68 11.04
CA LEU A 14 12.79 -33.44 10.33
C LEU A 14 12.51 -33.71 8.85
N ASP A 15 13.28 -34.61 8.22
CA ASP A 15 13.10 -34.98 6.81
C ASP A 15 11.86 -35.89 6.63
N SER A 16 11.50 -36.71 7.63
CA SER A 16 10.26 -37.51 7.62
C SER A 16 9.03 -36.72 8.03
N ALA A 17 9.19 -35.69 8.85
CA ALA A 17 8.21 -34.66 9.17
C ALA A 17 8.20 -33.54 8.12
N ALA A 18 8.89 -33.71 6.99
CA ALA A 18 8.67 -32.86 5.84
C ALA A 18 7.15 -32.80 5.61
N PRO A 19 6.54 -31.62 5.65
CA PRO A 19 5.10 -31.50 5.69
C PRO A 19 4.58 -32.33 4.54
N THR A 20 3.73 -33.33 4.88
CA THR A 20 2.85 -33.96 3.91
C THR A 20 2.40 -32.79 3.06
N SER A 21 2.87 -32.75 1.85
CA SER A 21 2.56 -31.69 0.91
C SER A 21 1.04 -31.59 0.90
N LEU A 22 0.49 -30.77 1.80
CA LEU A 22 -0.75 -30.12 1.52
C LEU A 22 -0.53 -29.61 0.12
N SER A 23 -1.10 -30.31 -0.85
CA SER A 23 -0.88 -30.09 -2.25
C SER A 23 -0.84 -28.57 -2.42
N ARG A 24 0.36 -28.02 -2.56
CA ARG A 24 0.52 -26.68 -3.12
C ARG A 24 -0.08 -26.85 -4.51
N GLN A 25 -1.40 -26.86 -4.55
CA GLN A 25 -2.09 -26.53 -5.77
C GLN A 25 -1.38 -25.26 -6.21
N ASN A 26 -0.74 -25.33 -7.35
CA ASN A 26 -0.08 -24.25 -8.07
C ASN A 26 -1.10 -23.12 -8.21
N ARG A 27 -1.36 -22.39 -7.10
CA ARG A 27 -2.17 -21.18 -7.12
C ARG A 27 -1.26 -20.15 -7.72
N GLU A 28 -1.46 -19.92 -9.01
CA GLU A 28 -0.82 -18.80 -9.68
C GLU A 28 -1.01 -17.57 -8.79
N PRO A 29 0.06 -16.95 -8.26
CA PRO A 29 -0.07 -15.77 -7.40
C PRO A 29 -0.96 -14.69 -8.03
N LYS A 30 -0.97 -14.62 -9.36
CA LYS A 30 -1.82 -13.72 -10.16
C LYS A 30 -3.33 -13.88 -9.95
N LYS A 31 -3.79 -15.04 -9.43
CA LYS A 31 -5.22 -15.33 -9.19
C LYS A 31 -5.55 -15.51 -7.71
N TRP A 32 -4.59 -15.23 -6.81
CA TRP A 32 -4.85 -15.35 -5.38
C TRP A 32 -5.79 -14.25 -4.90
N LEU A 33 -6.81 -14.62 -4.14
CA LEU A 33 -7.74 -13.73 -3.48
C LEU A 33 -7.90 -14.11 -2.01
N PRO A 34 -8.06 -13.15 -1.09
CA PRO A 34 -8.14 -13.40 0.34
C PRO A 34 -9.31 -14.34 0.69
N ARG A 35 -9.13 -15.13 1.74
CA ARG A 35 -10.12 -16.08 2.26
C ARG A 35 -10.20 -15.98 3.78
N SER A 36 -11.40 -16.16 4.32
CA SER A 36 -11.61 -16.42 5.74
C SER A 36 -11.24 -17.88 6.07
N PRO A 37 -10.70 -18.17 7.29
CA PRO A 37 -10.34 -17.19 8.31
C PRO A 37 -9.04 -16.45 8.00
N ALA A 38 -8.80 -15.32 8.69
CA ALA A 38 -7.52 -14.64 8.66
C ALA A 38 -6.43 -15.54 9.26
N ARG A 39 -5.21 -15.46 8.73
CA ARG A 39 -4.05 -16.19 9.25
C ARG A 39 -3.65 -15.73 10.65
N HIS A 40 -3.64 -14.41 10.85
CA HIS A 40 -3.38 -13.80 12.15
C HIS A 40 -4.41 -12.72 12.46
N VAL A 41 -4.74 -12.59 13.75
CA VAL A 41 -5.58 -11.53 14.29
C VAL A 41 -4.75 -10.79 15.34
N LEU A 42 -4.28 -9.60 14.99
CA LEU A 42 -3.39 -8.78 15.80
C LEU A 42 -4.22 -7.84 16.66
N GLN A 43 -4.25 -8.08 17.96
CA GLN A 43 -5.07 -7.32 18.91
C GLN A 43 -4.18 -6.72 20.00
N SER A 44 -4.13 -5.40 20.06
CA SER A 44 -3.47 -4.67 21.15
C SER A 44 -3.87 -3.19 21.16
N HIS A 45 -4.46 -2.67 20.08
CA HIS A 45 -5.02 -1.32 20.05
C HIS A 45 -6.20 -1.20 21.02
N ARG A 46 -6.38 -0.01 21.60
CA ARG A 46 -7.45 0.31 22.55
C ARG A 46 -8.59 1.09 21.94
N SER A 47 -8.45 1.51 20.69
CA SER A 47 -9.42 2.26 19.90
C SER A 47 -9.33 1.81 18.44
N PRO A 48 -10.29 2.19 17.58
CA PRO A 48 -10.32 1.81 16.17
C PRO A 48 -8.99 1.94 15.45
N VAL A 49 -8.65 0.92 14.66
CA VAL A 49 -7.50 0.98 13.75
C VAL A 49 -7.91 1.79 12.53
N THR A 50 -7.12 2.79 12.17
CA THR A 50 -7.41 3.72 11.06
C THR A 50 -6.65 3.37 9.79
N CYS A 51 -5.42 2.89 9.93
CA CYS A 51 -4.50 2.68 8.83
C CYS A 51 -3.51 1.55 9.12
N VAL A 52 -2.96 0.97 8.05
CA VAL A 52 -1.87 -0.01 8.10
C VAL A 52 -0.88 0.24 6.98
N ALA A 53 0.40 -0.09 7.18
CA ALA A 53 1.44 -0.05 6.16
C ALA A 53 2.46 -1.16 6.40
N PHE A 54 2.84 -1.88 5.35
CA PHE A 54 3.91 -2.87 5.39
C PHE A 54 5.27 -2.20 5.22
N HIS A 55 6.24 -2.69 5.96
CA HIS A 55 7.64 -2.35 5.73
C HIS A 55 8.09 -2.92 4.38
N PRO A 56 8.83 -2.15 3.54
CA PRO A 56 9.17 -2.60 2.19
C PRO A 56 10.18 -3.76 2.14
N ILE A 57 10.93 -4.00 3.21
CA ILE A 57 12.03 -4.99 3.24
C ILE A 57 11.81 -6.06 4.32
N PHE A 58 11.35 -5.67 5.51
CA PHE A 58 11.22 -6.57 6.66
C PHE A 58 9.78 -7.07 6.85
N SER A 59 9.62 -8.13 7.64
CA SER A 59 8.31 -8.69 8.02
C SER A 59 7.51 -7.79 8.97
N SER A 60 7.85 -6.52 9.07
CA SER A 60 7.18 -5.58 9.97
C SER A 60 5.99 -4.90 9.29
N LEU A 61 4.92 -4.73 10.07
CA LEU A 61 3.70 -4.02 9.71
C LEU A 61 3.45 -2.91 10.74
N ALA A 62 3.23 -1.69 10.28
CA ALA A 62 2.78 -0.59 11.13
C ALA A 62 1.25 -0.46 11.07
N SER A 63 0.61 -0.21 12.22
CA SER A 63 -0.81 0.16 12.31
C SER A 63 -0.97 1.42 13.15
N GLY A 64 -1.78 2.36 12.64
CA GLY A 64 -2.17 3.57 13.35
C GLY A 64 -3.60 3.46 13.89
N SER A 65 -3.89 4.16 14.98
CA SER A 65 -5.18 4.06 15.67
C SER A 65 -5.66 5.38 16.27
N GLU A 66 -6.94 5.42 16.59
CA GLU A 66 -7.55 6.48 17.38
C GLU A 66 -7.02 6.53 18.82
N ASP A 67 -6.34 5.46 19.30
CA ASP A 67 -5.66 5.44 20.60
C ASP A 67 -4.37 6.27 20.62
N THR A 68 -4.10 7.06 19.59
CA THR A 68 -2.95 7.95 19.40
C THR A 68 -1.61 7.25 19.18
N ASN A 69 -1.58 5.92 19.19
CA ASN A 69 -0.37 5.14 19.05
C ASN A 69 -0.24 4.54 17.65
N ILE A 70 1.01 4.25 17.31
CA ILE A 70 1.35 3.37 16.20
C ILE A 70 1.88 2.08 16.81
N LYS A 71 1.47 0.94 16.30
CA LYS A 71 1.98 -0.36 16.70
C LYS A 71 2.72 -1.00 15.55
N ILE A 72 3.86 -1.60 15.88
CA ILE A 72 4.69 -2.35 14.95
C ILE A 72 4.55 -3.82 15.29
N TRP A 73 4.28 -4.61 14.27
CA TRP A 73 4.00 -6.03 14.36
C TRP A 73 4.92 -6.82 13.46
N ASP A 74 5.36 -7.97 13.88
CA ASP A 74 5.81 -9.02 12.98
C ASP A 74 4.56 -9.71 12.41
N TRP A 75 4.28 -9.48 11.12
CA TRP A 75 3.09 -10.05 10.50
C TRP A 75 3.24 -11.52 10.11
N GLU A 76 4.47 -12.06 10.03
CA GLU A 76 4.73 -13.49 9.79
C GLU A 76 4.47 -14.31 11.04
N LEU A 77 4.93 -13.83 12.20
CA LEU A 77 4.74 -14.46 13.52
C LEU A 77 3.39 -14.10 14.14
N GLY A 78 2.83 -12.94 13.81
CA GLY A 78 1.60 -12.44 14.42
C GLY A 78 1.81 -11.77 15.77
N GLU A 79 3.00 -11.28 16.07
CA GLU A 79 3.41 -10.74 17.36
C GLU A 79 3.57 -9.22 17.35
N LEU A 80 3.33 -8.59 18.50
CA LEU A 80 3.57 -7.17 18.71
C LEU A 80 5.05 -6.94 19.02
N GLU A 81 5.76 -6.27 18.11
CA GLU A 81 7.16 -5.89 18.33
C GLU A 81 7.28 -4.66 19.22
N ARG A 82 6.49 -3.61 18.89
CA ARG A 82 6.66 -2.31 19.54
C ARG A 82 5.41 -1.43 19.53
N THR A 83 5.31 -0.53 20.51
CA THR A 83 4.35 0.56 20.53
C THR A 83 5.08 1.89 20.43
N VAL A 84 4.85 2.63 19.36
CA VAL A 84 5.43 3.95 19.09
C VAL A 84 4.45 5.03 19.54
N LYS A 85 4.91 5.89 20.45
CA LYS A 85 4.12 6.96 21.06
C LYS A 85 4.67 8.33 20.66
N GLY A 86 3.79 9.33 20.54
CA GLY A 86 4.22 10.70 20.29
C GLY A 86 3.18 11.60 19.64
N HIS A 87 2.17 11.04 18.96
CA HIS A 87 1.00 11.81 18.57
C HIS A 87 0.09 12.04 19.78
N THR A 88 -0.60 13.20 19.78
CA THR A 88 -1.49 13.62 20.88
C THR A 88 -2.96 13.39 20.55
N LYS A 89 -3.28 13.07 19.28
CA LYS A 89 -4.62 12.75 18.80
C LYS A 89 -4.55 11.57 17.83
N THR A 90 -5.70 11.16 17.30
CA THR A 90 -5.85 10.06 16.33
C THR A 90 -4.77 10.06 15.26
N VAL A 91 -4.08 8.95 15.08
CA VAL A 91 -3.24 8.70 13.90
C VAL A 91 -4.17 8.33 12.76
N LEU A 92 -4.11 9.05 11.63
CA LEU A 92 -5.04 8.89 10.52
C LEU A 92 -4.45 8.08 9.36
N ASP A 93 -3.15 8.20 9.10
CA ASP A 93 -2.47 7.42 8.05
C ASP A 93 -1.00 7.20 8.41
N VAL A 94 -0.44 6.11 7.89
CA VAL A 94 0.97 5.74 8.01
C VAL A 94 1.50 5.26 6.66
N ASP A 95 2.76 5.53 6.38
CA ASP A 95 3.42 5.06 5.17
C ASP A 95 4.91 4.83 5.40
N PHE A 96 5.47 3.80 4.77
CA PHE A 96 6.91 3.53 4.77
C PHE A 96 7.54 3.98 3.46
N GLY A 97 8.69 4.63 3.56
CA GLY A 97 9.44 5.11 2.41
C GLY A 97 10.66 5.91 2.84
N GLY A 98 11.19 6.71 1.94
CA GLY A 98 12.30 7.59 2.24
C GLY A 98 13.42 7.52 1.21
N PRO A 99 14.55 8.22 1.44
CA PRO A 99 15.62 8.32 0.49
C PRO A 99 16.28 6.97 0.21
N ARG A 100 16.34 6.57 -1.06
CA ARG A 100 17.11 5.42 -1.59
C ARG A 100 16.91 4.10 -0.83
N GLY A 101 15.65 3.69 -0.63
CA GLY A 101 15.35 2.44 0.09
C GLY A 101 15.61 2.56 1.60
N GLY A 102 15.94 3.73 2.09
CA GLY A 102 15.93 4.07 3.50
C GLY A 102 14.50 3.97 4.00
N THR A 103 14.36 3.44 5.16
CA THR A 103 13.11 3.00 5.67
C THR A 103 12.71 3.91 6.80
N LEU A 104 12.18 5.07 6.44
CA LEU A 104 11.49 5.89 7.43
C LEU A 104 10.03 5.47 7.48
N LEU A 105 9.45 5.50 8.66
CA LEU A 105 8.01 5.49 8.83
C LEU A 105 7.53 6.95 8.94
N ALA A 106 6.56 7.32 8.14
CA ALA A 106 5.83 8.56 8.30
C ALA A 106 4.45 8.28 8.91
N SER A 107 3.96 9.18 9.74
CA SER A 107 2.61 9.13 10.29
C SER A 107 1.97 10.51 10.30
N CYS A 108 0.67 10.58 10.09
CA CYS A 108 -0.08 11.82 10.18
C CYS A 108 -1.25 11.69 11.16
N SER A 109 -1.66 12.83 11.71
CA SER A 109 -2.61 12.83 12.81
C SER A 109 -3.58 14.01 12.78
N SER A 110 -4.66 13.83 13.54
CA SER A 110 -5.59 14.91 13.90
C SER A 110 -4.96 15.95 14.81
N ASP A 111 -3.72 15.75 15.29
CA ASP A 111 -2.95 16.75 16.03
C ASP A 111 -2.29 17.79 15.12
N LEU A 112 -2.61 17.82 13.83
CA LEU A 112 -2.15 18.74 12.79
C LEU A 112 -0.71 18.50 12.35
N THR A 113 -0.06 17.46 12.87
CA THR A 113 1.36 17.18 12.59
C THR A 113 1.55 15.91 11.78
N ILE A 114 2.67 15.89 11.07
CA ILE A 114 3.25 14.68 10.49
C ILE A 114 4.51 14.37 11.29
N LYS A 115 4.77 13.13 11.60
CA LYS A 115 5.98 12.71 12.31
C LYS A 115 6.72 11.66 11.48
N LEU A 116 8.05 11.77 11.53
CA LEU A 116 8.98 10.84 10.89
C LEU A 116 9.70 10.05 11.98
N TRP A 117 9.76 8.75 11.80
CA TRP A 117 10.31 7.79 12.74
C TRP A 117 11.38 6.95 12.06
N ASP A 118 12.47 6.69 12.76
CA ASP A 118 13.56 5.85 12.28
C ASP A 118 13.40 4.40 12.79
N PRO A 119 13.07 3.43 11.92
CA PRO A 119 12.99 2.04 12.31
C PRO A 119 14.31 1.45 12.81
N SER A 120 15.44 1.98 12.36
CA SER A 120 16.78 1.50 12.79
C SER A 120 17.16 1.98 14.20
N ASP A 121 16.59 3.08 14.67
CA ASP A 121 16.76 3.62 16.04
C ASP A 121 15.44 3.47 16.82
N GLU A 122 14.95 2.24 16.92
CA GLU A 122 13.79 1.87 17.75
C GLU A 122 12.52 2.68 17.47
N TYR A 123 12.32 3.14 16.23
CA TYR A 123 11.23 4.05 15.85
C TYR A 123 11.24 5.37 16.62
N LYS A 124 12.42 5.90 16.91
CA LYS A 124 12.57 7.23 17.51
C LYS A 124 12.05 8.30 16.56
N ASN A 125 11.36 9.29 17.12
CA ASN A 125 10.91 10.44 16.34
C ASN A 125 12.12 11.30 15.96
N ILE A 126 12.46 11.30 14.67
CA ILE A 126 13.58 12.10 14.15
C ILE A 126 13.11 13.51 13.75
N ARG A 127 11.83 13.66 13.39
CA ARG A 127 11.30 14.94 12.94
C ARG A 127 9.79 15.04 13.10
N THR A 128 9.33 16.23 13.44
CA THR A 128 7.92 16.60 13.40
C THR A 128 7.73 17.72 12.38
N LEU A 129 6.80 17.57 11.45
CA LEU A 129 6.48 18.52 10.39
C LEU A 129 5.16 19.23 10.74
N PRO A 130 5.22 20.42 11.31
CA PRO A 130 4.04 21.25 11.56
C PRO A 130 3.72 22.10 10.32
N GLY A 131 2.48 22.56 10.21
CA GLY A 131 2.14 23.54 9.19
C GLY A 131 0.70 23.43 8.67
N HIS A 132 0.09 22.24 8.65
CA HIS A 132 -1.33 22.13 8.31
C HIS A 132 -2.21 22.80 9.36
N ASP A 133 -3.26 23.47 8.91
CA ASP A 133 -4.20 24.22 9.75
C ASP A 133 -5.36 23.36 10.26
N HIS A 134 -5.46 22.10 9.75
CA HIS A 134 -6.46 21.12 10.19
C HIS A 134 -5.87 19.70 10.13
N SER A 135 -6.63 18.70 10.59
CA SER A 135 -6.24 17.28 10.61
C SER A 135 -5.63 16.84 9.28
N VAL A 136 -4.48 16.15 9.35
CA VAL A 136 -3.84 15.55 8.18
C VAL A 136 -4.45 14.17 7.95
N SER A 137 -5.17 14.02 6.85
CA SER A 137 -6.01 12.86 6.57
C SER A 137 -5.25 11.68 5.96
N SER A 138 -4.25 11.96 5.12
CA SER A 138 -3.49 10.93 4.40
C SER A 138 -2.11 11.42 4.04
N ILE A 139 -1.14 10.52 4.00
CA ILE A 139 0.24 10.79 3.60
C ILE A 139 0.75 9.69 2.67
N ARG A 140 1.68 10.05 1.77
CA ARG A 140 2.43 9.09 0.95
C ARG A 140 3.83 9.62 0.69
N PHE A 141 4.82 8.73 0.77
CA PHE A 141 6.12 9.03 0.20
C PHE A 141 6.00 9.11 -1.32
N ILE A 142 6.66 10.10 -1.91
CA ILE A 142 6.75 10.22 -3.36
C ILE A 142 7.94 9.37 -3.81
N PRO A 143 7.73 8.30 -4.58
CA PRO A 143 8.83 7.45 -5.03
C PRO A 143 9.86 8.24 -5.82
N SER A 144 11.14 7.92 -5.64
CA SER A 144 12.19 8.44 -6.51
C SER A 144 12.01 7.80 -7.89
N GLY A 145 11.70 8.58 -8.89
CA GLY A 145 11.64 8.12 -10.27
C GLY A 145 12.95 7.45 -10.71
N ALA A 146 12.92 6.74 -11.84
CA ALA A 146 14.11 6.15 -12.46
C ALA A 146 15.25 7.17 -12.60
N ALA A 147 16.49 6.69 -12.61
CA ALA A 147 17.70 7.51 -12.70
C ALA A 147 17.55 8.65 -13.73
N GLY A 148 17.63 9.89 -13.27
CA GLY A 148 17.47 11.10 -14.11
C GLY A 148 16.21 11.93 -13.78
N ALA A 149 15.30 11.47 -12.91
CA ALA A 149 14.20 12.31 -12.46
C ALA A 149 14.70 13.36 -11.45
N PRO A 150 14.22 14.60 -11.53
CA PRO A 150 14.65 15.70 -10.64
C PRO A 150 14.20 15.54 -9.20
N LEU A 151 13.30 14.59 -8.91
CA LEU A 151 12.79 14.30 -7.58
C LEU A 151 13.66 13.23 -6.89
N THR A 152 14.30 13.63 -5.82
CA THR A 152 15.34 12.86 -5.13
C THR A 152 14.83 11.75 -4.18
N GLY A 153 13.56 11.35 -4.25
CA GLY A 153 12.98 10.33 -3.35
C GLY A 153 12.83 10.77 -1.89
N ASN A 154 13.16 12.00 -1.59
CA ASN A 154 13.10 12.56 -0.24
C ASN A 154 11.82 13.36 0.01
N LEU A 155 10.82 13.18 -0.83
CA LEU A 155 9.59 13.94 -0.75
C LEU A 155 8.45 13.12 -0.16
N LEU A 156 7.65 13.77 0.66
CA LEU A 156 6.42 13.26 1.23
C LEU A 156 5.27 14.18 0.81
N VAL A 157 4.15 13.65 0.40
CA VAL A 157 2.93 14.40 0.17
C VAL A 157 1.91 14.12 1.28
N SER A 158 1.22 15.15 1.72
CA SER A 158 0.13 15.07 2.70
C SER A 158 -1.13 15.71 2.16
N ALA A 159 -2.27 15.15 2.54
CA ALA A 159 -3.60 15.68 2.29
C ALA A 159 -4.26 16.04 3.63
N SER A 160 -4.94 17.18 3.69
CA SER A 160 -5.52 17.66 4.92
C SER A 160 -6.95 18.17 4.77
N ARG A 161 -7.65 18.20 5.89
CA ARG A 161 -8.96 18.85 6.03
C ARG A 161 -8.88 20.37 5.93
N ASP A 162 -7.67 20.98 5.87
CA ASP A 162 -7.47 22.38 5.51
C ASP A 162 -7.65 22.66 4.00
N LYS A 163 -8.11 21.67 3.22
CA LYS A 163 -8.38 21.73 1.76
C LYS A 163 -7.12 21.81 0.90
N THR A 164 -5.94 21.57 1.49
CA THR A 164 -4.65 21.62 0.79
C THR A 164 -3.96 20.27 0.75
N LEU A 165 -3.10 20.12 -0.27
CA LEU A 165 -2.01 19.15 -0.22
C LEU A 165 -0.72 19.92 0.02
N ARG A 166 0.19 19.31 0.76
CA ARG A 166 1.54 19.85 0.96
C ARG A 166 2.57 18.81 0.59
N VAL A 167 3.64 19.29 -0.04
CA VAL A 167 4.82 18.49 -0.36
C VAL A 167 5.94 18.91 0.57
N TRP A 168 6.53 17.95 1.25
CA TRP A 168 7.54 18.14 2.27
C TRP A 168 8.86 17.50 1.83
N ASP A 169 9.95 18.17 2.07
CA ASP A 169 11.27 17.55 2.02
C ASP A 169 11.54 16.85 3.37
N VAL A 170 11.65 15.55 3.33
CA VAL A 170 11.86 14.70 4.51
C VAL A 170 13.21 14.97 5.17
N THR A 171 14.23 15.33 4.37
CA THR A 171 15.59 15.60 4.85
C THR A 171 15.68 16.91 5.63
N THR A 172 15.08 17.96 5.09
CA THR A 172 15.13 19.30 5.70
C THR A 172 13.96 19.54 6.66
N GLY A 173 12.82 18.88 6.42
CA GLY A 173 11.58 19.04 7.18
C GLY A 173 10.74 20.24 6.75
N TYR A 174 11.13 20.93 5.70
CA TYR A 174 10.38 22.10 5.21
C TYR A 174 9.27 21.72 4.22
N ASN A 175 8.20 22.50 4.27
CA ASN A 175 7.17 22.47 3.23
C ASN A 175 7.74 23.10 1.95
N VAL A 176 7.96 22.26 0.92
CA VAL A 176 8.48 22.70 -0.38
C VAL A 176 7.36 23.34 -1.20
N LYS A 177 6.13 22.81 -1.10
CA LYS A 177 5.01 23.27 -1.90
C LYS A 177 3.67 23.06 -1.21
N THR A 178 2.79 24.05 -1.36
CA THR A 178 1.38 23.94 -0.95
C THR A 178 0.50 24.00 -2.22
N ILE A 179 -0.24 22.94 -2.46
CA ILE A 179 -1.14 22.77 -3.61
C ILE A 179 -2.56 23.08 -3.14
N ARG A 180 -3.22 23.99 -3.84
CA ARG A 180 -4.58 24.46 -3.53
C ARG A 180 -5.51 24.18 -4.71
N GLY A 181 -6.80 23.94 -4.41
CA GLY A 181 -7.80 23.76 -5.47
C GLY A 181 -9.02 22.98 -4.99
N HIS A 182 -8.88 22.03 -4.04
CA HIS A 182 -10.05 21.43 -3.39
C HIS A 182 -10.83 22.48 -2.61
N VAL A 183 -12.15 22.40 -2.68
CA VAL A 183 -13.03 23.34 -1.98
C VAL A 183 -13.52 22.83 -0.63
N ASP A 184 -13.25 21.56 -0.34
CA ASP A 184 -13.55 20.91 0.95
C ASP A 184 -12.40 19.95 1.35
N TRP A 185 -12.58 19.23 2.46
CA TRP A 185 -11.58 18.35 3.07
C TRP A 185 -10.98 17.37 2.07
N VAL A 186 -9.66 17.34 1.97
CA VAL A 186 -8.97 16.29 1.20
C VAL A 186 -8.82 15.06 2.10
N ARG A 187 -9.31 13.91 1.61
CA ARG A 187 -9.40 12.66 2.37
C ARG A 187 -8.25 11.71 2.06
N SER A 188 -7.85 11.65 0.82
CA SER A 188 -6.88 10.67 0.33
C SER A 188 -5.90 11.31 -0.64
N VAL A 189 -4.66 10.82 -0.61
CA VAL A 189 -3.63 11.15 -1.58
C VAL A 189 -2.90 9.89 -2.04
N ALA A 190 -2.52 9.85 -3.31
CA ALA A 190 -1.68 8.81 -3.89
C ALA A 190 -0.63 9.45 -4.79
N ALA A 191 0.49 8.75 -4.99
CA ALA A 191 1.55 9.16 -5.93
C ALA A 191 1.76 8.06 -6.97
N THR A 192 2.17 8.44 -8.19
CA THR A 192 2.60 7.49 -9.20
C THR A 192 3.97 6.89 -8.82
N MET A 193 4.27 5.69 -9.33
CA MET A 193 5.54 5.00 -9.06
C MET A 193 6.75 5.76 -9.63
N ASP A 194 6.55 6.62 -10.62
CA ASP A 194 7.58 7.50 -11.17
C ASP A 194 7.70 8.84 -10.42
N GLY A 195 6.84 9.08 -9.41
CA GLY A 195 6.83 10.28 -8.58
C GLY A 195 6.40 11.56 -9.28
N ARG A 196 5.94 11.50 -10.54
CA ARG A 196 5.61 12.70 -11.33
C ARG A 196 4.22 13.24 -11.09
N TRP A 197 3.28 12.37 -10.72
CA TRP A 197 1.88 12.73 -10.56
C TRP A 197 1.38 12.40 -9.16
N LEU A 198 0.56 13.31 -8.65
CA LEU A 198 -0.18 13.12 -7.42
C LEU A 198 -1.68 13.02 -7.73
N LEU A 199 -2.37 12.17 -7.02
CA LEU A 199 -3.83 12.03 -7.08
C LEU A 199 -4.39 12.38 -5.72
N SER A 200 -5.44 13.18 -5.68
CA SER A 200 -6.15 13.50 -4.44
C SER A 200 -7.65 13.34 -4.61
N ALA A 201 -8.33 13.04 -3.52
CA ALA A 201 -9.77 12.91 -3.49
C ALA A 201 -10.32 13.46 -2.17
N GLY A 202 -11.53 14.01 -2.22
CA GLY A 202 -12.03 14.72 -1.06
C GLY A 202 -13.53 14.77 -0.86
N ALA A 203 -13.92 15.55 0.15
CA ALA A 203 -15.30 15.76 0.54
C ALA A 203 -16.06 16.63 -0.49
N ASP A 204 -15.35 17.33 -1.34
CA ASP A 204 -15.93 18.08 -2.47
C ASP A 204 -16.38 17.18 -3.62
N GLN A 205 -16.36 15.86 -3.44
CA GLN A 205 -16.81 14.85 -4.41
C GLN A 205 -15.98 14.85 -5.69
N THR A 206 -14.79 15.47 -5.67
CA THR A 206 -13.87 15.51 -6.81
C THR A 206 -12.63 14.67 -6.57
N ILE A 207 -12.07 14.13 -7.66
CA ILE A 207 -10.73 13.57 -7.72
C ILE A 207 -9.90 14.53 -8.57
N ARG A 208 -8.67 14.78 -8.17
CA ARG A 208 -7.78 15.70 -8.91
C ARG A 208 -6.41 15.10 -9.09
N ALA A 209 -5.87 15.25 -10.30
CA ALA A 209 -4.49 14.92 -10.59
C ALA A 209 -3.66 16.20 -10.71
N TRP A 210 -2.45 16.15 -10.13
CA TRP A 210 -1.53 17.27 -10.01
C TRP A 210 -0.15 16.85 -10.49
N SER A 211 0.57 17.77 -11.10
CA SER A 211 2.00 17.61 -11.31
C SER A 211 2.74 17.74 -9.97
N ALA A 212 3.52 16.74 -9.60
CA ALA A 212 4.32 16.82 -8.37
C ALA A 212 5.39 17.91 -8.45
N GLU A 213 5.91 18.16 -9.66
CA GLU A 213 6.95 19.14 -9.91
C GLU A 213 6.41 20.57 -9.85
N SER A 214 5.36 20.91 -10.61
CA SER A 214 4.81 22.27 -10.66
C SER A 214 3.74 22.54 -9.61
N GLY A 215 2.97 21.51 -9.20
CA GLY A 215 1.79 21.63 -8.34
C GLY A 215 0.52 22.01 -9.10
N ASP A 216 0.59 22.09 -10.43
CA ASP A 216 -0.56 22.46 -11.25
C ASP A 216 -1.55 21.30 -11.40
N ALA A 217 -2.85 21.64 -11.40
CA ALA A 217 -3.90 20.68 -11.67
C ALA A 217 -3.86 20.27 -13.17
N LYS A 218 -3.80 18.95 -13.40
CA LYS A 218 -3.88 18.38 -14.75
C LYS A 218 -5.30 18.01 -15.14
N MET A 219 -6.02 17.39 -14.22
CA MET A 219 -7.35 16.85 -14.48
C MET A 219 -8.20 16.88 -13.21
N THR A 220 -9.50 17.00 -13.40
CA THR A 220 -10.50 16.85 -12.34
C THR A 220 -11.58 15.90 -12.82
N TRP A 221 -11.88 14.87 -12.03
CA TRP A 221 -12.98 13.94 -12.27
C TRP A 221 -14.11 14.24 -11.31
N THR A 222 -15.33 14.22 -11.84
CA THR A 222 -16.58 14.44 -11.12
C THR A 222 -17.57 13.34 -11.47
N GLY A 223 -18.48 13.01 -10.55
CA GLY A 223 -19.51 12.01 -10.81
C GLY A 223 -19.81 11.08 -9.64
N HIS A 224 -19.06 11.15 -8.52
CA HIS A 224 -19.52 10.60 -7.26
C HIS A 224 -20.57 11.52 -6.63
N GLU A 225 -21.54 10.91 -5.95
CA GLU A 225 -22.66 11.63 -5.33
C GLU A 225 -22.40 11.98 -3.86
N HIS A 226 -21.28 11.47 -3.30
CA HIS A 226 -20.91 11.70 -1.90
C HIS A 226 -19.39 11.80 -1.77
N VAL A 227 -18.92 12.07 -0.54
CA VAL A 227 -17.48 12.15 -0.19
C VAL A 227 -16.70 10.96 -0.74
N ILE A 228 -15.58 11.24 -1.35
CA ILE A 228 -14.63 10.22 -1.83
C ILE A 228 -13.62 9.96 -0.70
N GLU A 229 -13.58 8.72 -0.21
CA GLU A 229 -12.71 8.33 0.91
C GLU A 229 -11.33 7.89 0.45
N CYS A 230 -11.22 7.30 -0.75
CA CYS A 230 -9.97 6.77 -1.26
C CYS A 230 -9.84 6.93 -2.77
N CYS A 231 -8.61 7.07 -3.23
CA CYS A 231 -8.25 7.08 -4.65
C CYS A 231 -6.91 6.37 -4.87
N SER A 232 -6.72 5.81 -6.05
CA SER A 232 -5.48 5.12 -6.41
C SER A 232 -5.25 5.12 -7.91
N PHE A 233 -4.00 5.24 -8.32
CA PHE A 233 -3.58 4.99 -9.70
C PHE A 233 -3.64 3.50 -10.00
N ALA A 234 -4.10 3.14 -11.19
CA ALA A 234 -4.05 1.77 -11.67
C ALA A 234 -2.60 1.36 -12.01
N PRO A 235 -2.15 0.17 -11.60
CA PRO A 235 -0.85 -0.34 -12.04
C PRO A 235 -0.89 -0.70 -13.52
N ALA A 236 0.24 -0.63 -14.22
CA ALA A 236 0.34 -0.95 -15.64
C ALA A 236 -0.18 -2.37 -15.98
N ALA A 237 -0.07 -3.31 -15.03
CA ALA A 237 -0.62 -4.66 -15.17
C ALA A 237 -2.16 -4.68 -15.33
N ALA A 238 -2.87 -3.64 -14.88
CA ALA A 238 -4.32 -3.54 -15.03
C ALA A 238 -4.76 -2.91 -16.36
N TYR A 239 -3.86 -2.25 -17.08
CA TYR A 239 -4.20 -1.53 -18.31
C TYR A 239 -4.89 -2.39 -19.37
N PRO A 240 -4.49 -3.64 -19.66
CA PRO A 240 -5.19 -4.47 -20.63
C PRO A 240 -6.68 -4.65 -20.29
N TYR A 241 -6.99 -4.98 -19.04
CA TYR A 241 -8.35 -5.20 -18.59
C TYR A 241 -9.19 -3.92 -18.57
N LEU A 242 -8.57 -2.79 -18.15
CA LEU A 242 -9.23 -1.49 -18.13
C LEU A 242 -9.45 -0.92 -19.53
N ALA A 243 -8.55 -1.19 -20.46
CA ALA A 243 -8.70 -0.83 -21.86
C ALA A 243 -9.90 -1.56 -22.51
N ASP A 244 -10.04 -2.86 -22.22
CA ASP A 244 -11.19 -3.65 -22.70
C ASP A 244 -12.49 -3.10 -22.12
N LEU A 245 -12.53 -2.77 -20.83
CA LEU A 245 -13.68 -2.12 -20.19
C LEU A 245 -14.02 -0.75 -20.77
N ALA A 246 -12.99 0.01 -21.17
CA ALA A 246 -13.14 1.33 -21.82
C ALA A 246 -13.45 1.24 -23.33
N GLY A 247 -13.51 0.03 -23.89
CA GLY A 247 -13.73 -0.19 -25.33
C GLY A 247 -12.56 0.28 -26.21
N LEU A 248 -11.35 0.34 -25.68
CA LEU A 248 -10.17 0.75 -26.44
C LEU A 248 -9.66 -0.41 -27.30
N LYS A 249 -9.30 -0.13 -28.56
CA LYS A 249 -8.78 -1.15 -29.50
C LYS A 249 -7.43 -1.73 -29.08
N LYS A 250 -6.64 -0.99 -28.28
CA LYS A 250 -5.32 -1.41 -27.78
C LYS A 250 -5.12 -0.84 -26.37
N PRO A 251 -4.50 -1.58 -25.46
CA PRO A 251 -4.13 -1.06 -24.16
C PRO A 251 -3.08 0.06 -24.35
N PRO A 252 -3.14 1.10 -23.50
CA PRO A 252 -2.13 2.15 -23.51
C PRO A 252 -0.76 1.58 -23.10
N PRO A 253 0.34 2.21 -23.57
CA PRO A 253 1.69 1.72 -23.24
C PRO A 253 1.95 1.85 -21.74
N SER A 254 2.68 0.88 -21.19
CA SER A 254 3.08 0.90 -19.76
C SER A 254 4.04 2.04 -19.40
N SER A 255 4.57 2.74 -20.39
CA SER A 255 5.45 3.90 -20.22
C SER A 255 4.69 5.22 -20.01
N SER A 256 3.37 5.24 -20.16
CA SER A 256 2.55 6.41 -19.85
C SER A 256 2.54 6.72 -18.36
N ALA A 257 2.50 8.01 -18.02
CA ALA A 257 2.58 8.47 -16.63
C ALA A 257 1.46 7.88 -15.75
N PHE A 258 0.23 7.91 -16.24
CA PHE A 258 -0.92 7.15 -15.73
C PHE A 258 -2.03 7.18 -16.79
N GLU A 259 -2.82 6.13 -16.88
CA GLU A 259 -3.93 6.04 -17.83
C GLU A 259 -5.27 5.83 -17.18
N PHE A 260 -5.27 5.13 -16.04
CA PHE A 260 -6.49 4.82 -15.32
C PHE A 260 -6.33 5.06 -13.82
N ILE A 261 -7.43 5.41 -13.20
CA ILE A 261 -7.54 5.59 -11.76
C ILE A 261 -8.79 4.90 -11.22
N ALA A 262 -8.80 4.60 -9.93
CA ALA A 262 -9.96 4.12 -9.21
C ALA A 262 -10.25 5.01 -8.00
N SER A 263 -11.51 5.12 -7.64
CA SER A 263 -11.98 5.85 -6.46
C SER A 263 -13.07 5.09 -5.74
N GLY A 264 -13.08 5.17 -4.40
CA GLY A 264 -14.12 4.63 -3.54
C GLY A 264 -14.78 5.72 -2.72
N SER A 265 -16.11 5.66 -2.60
CA SER A 265 -16.90 6.75 -2.03
C SER A 265 -17.92 6.27 -0.99
N ARG A 266 -18.41 7.23 -0.22
CA ARG A 266 -19.55 7.06 0.68
C ARG A 266 -20.87 6.83 -0.05
N ASP A 267 -20.92 7.04 -1.37
CA ASP A 267 -22.06 6.65 -2.21
C ASP A 267 -22.16 5.14 -2.42
N LYS A 268 -21.29 4.35 -1.72
CA LYS A 268 -21.22 2.89 -1.73
C LYS A 268 -20.68 2.30 -3.04
N THR A 269 -20.20 3.15 -3.95
CA THR A 269 -19.69 2.74 -5.26
C THR A 269 -18.18 2.90 -5.35
N ILE A 270 -17.60 2.10 -6.26
CA ILE A 270 -16.26 2.30 -6.75
C ILE A 270 -16.39 2.73 -8.21
N LYS A 271 -15.65 3.74 -8.61
CA LYS A 271 -15.65 4.21 -9.99
C LYS A 271 -14.25 4.10 -10.57
N LEU A 272 -14.19 3.61 -11.81
CA LEU A 272 -12.99 3.50 -12.62
C LEU A 272 -13.03 4.58 -13.70
N TRP A 273 -11.92 5.29 -13.88
CA TRP A 273 -11.84 6.45 -14.76
C TRP A 273 -10.62 6.36 -15.65
N ASP A 274 -10.71 6.95 -16.84
CA ASP A 274 -9.56 7.16 -17.71
C ASP A 274 -8.84 8.50 -17.44
N SER A 275 -7.65 8.65 -17.99
CA SER A 275 -6.84 9.89 -17.87
C SER A 275 -7.45 11.11 -18.54
N ARG A 276 -8.53 10.95 -19.33
CA ARG A 276 -9.24 12.03 -20.05
C ARG A 276 -10.44 12.56 -19.28
N GLY A 277 -10.76 11.98 -18.12
CA GLY A 277 -11.90 12.38 -17.32
C GLY A 277 -13.15 11.53 -17.52
N THR A 278 -13.10 10.49 -18.38
CA THR A 278 -14.26 9.66 -18.70
C THR A 278 -14.46 8.59 -17.65
N LEU A 279 -15.70 8.37 -17.25
CA LEU A 279 -16.10 7.24 -16.42
C LEU A 279 -16.06 5.95 -17.25
N VAL A 280 -15.17 5.03 -16.91
CA VAL A 280 -15.04 3.72 -17.56
C VAL A 280 -16.08 2.75 -17.03
N LYS A 281 -16.19 2.61 -15.72
CA LYS A 281 -17.12 1.68 -15.07
C LYS A 281 -17.46 2.12 -13.66
N THR A 282 -18.71 1.86 -13.24
CA THR A 282 -19.13 1.92 -11.84
C THR A 282 -19.30 0.50 -11.32
N LEU A 283 -18.61 0.17 -10.22
CA LEU A 283 -18.75 -1.10 -9.52
C LEU A 283 -19.71 -0.91 -8.35
N VAL A 284 -20.82 -1.62 -8.40
CA VAL A 284 -21.90 -1.53 -7.42
C VAL A 284 -22.02 -2.87 -6.70
N GLY A 285 -22.19 -2.83 -5.38
CA GLY A 285 -22.37 -4.04 -4.58
C GLY A 285 -22.18 -3.83 -3.10
N HIS A 286 -21.31 -2.90 -2.66
CA HIS A 286 -21.19 -2.58 -1.25
C HIS A 286 -22.49 -1.96 -0.70
N ASP A 287 -22.85 -2.34 0.52
CA ASP A 287 -24.05 -1.88 1.21
C ASP A 287 -23.82 -0.63 2.06
N ASN A 288 -22.55 -0.25 2.24
CA ASN A 288 -22.15 0.92 3.01
C ASN A 288 -20.90 1.59 2.38
N TRP A 289 -20.36 2.61 3.04
CA TRP A 289 -19.24 3.43 2.56
C TRP A 289 -18.02 2.59 2.18
N VAL A 290 -17.46 2.82 0.99
CA VAL A 290 -16.20 2.24 0.57
C VAL A 290 -15.06 3.05 1.19
N ARG A 291 -14.29 2.42 2.08
CA ARG A 291 -13.22 3.08 2.84
C ARG A 291 -11.87 3.03 2.16
N ALA A 292 -11.54 1.91 1.57
CA ALA A 292 -10.27 1.76 0.87
C ALA A 292 -10.39 0.80 -0.31
N ILE A 293 -9.54 1.02 -1.30
CA ILE A 293 -9.38 0.19 -2.49
C ILE A 293 -7.93 -0.24 -2.63
N LEU A 294 -7.72 -1.40 -3.24
CA LEU A 294 -6.40 -1.99 -3.39
C LEU A 294 -6.31 -2.75 -4.72
N TRP A 295 -5.36 -2.38 -5.57
CA TRP A 295 -5.09 -3.11 -6.79
C TRP A 295 -4.36 -4.41 -6.51
N HIS A 296 -4.83 -5.49 -7.11
CA HIS A 296 -4.09 -6.74 -7.13
C HIS A 296 -2.83 -6.58 -7.98
N PRO A 297 -1.66 -7.05 -7.54
CA PRO A 297 -0.41 -6.90 -8.30
C PRO A 297 -0.46 -7.49 -9.71
N GLY A 298 -1.28 -8.53 -9.93
CA GLY A 298 -1.52 -9.11 -11.26
C GLY A 298 -2.40 -8.26 -12.19
N GLY A 299 -2.98 -7.17 -11.70
CA GLY A 299 -3.78 -6.22 -12.47
C GLY A 299 -5.21 -6.64 -12.78
N GLN A 300 -5.55 -7.94 -12.75
CA GLN A 300 -6.87 -8.43 -13.11
C GLN A 300 -7.95 -8.08 -12.07
N TYR A 301 -7.56 -8.00 -10.79
CA TYR A 301 -8.51 -7.80 -9.70
C TYR A 301 -8.31 -6.44 -9.01
N LEU A 302 -9.42 -5.86 -8.57
CA LEU A 302 -9.48 -4.78 -7.61
C LEU A 302 -10.10 -5.31 -6.32
N LEU A 303 -9.54 -4.98 -5.17
CA LEU A 303 -10.09 -5.29 -3.86
C LEU A 303 -10.63 -4.02 -3.23
N SER A 304 -11.69 -4.14 -2.45
CA SER A 304 -12.25 -3.02 -1.70
C SER A 304 -12.69 -3.46 -0.31
N VAL A 305 -12.66 -2.53 0.62
CA VAL A 305 -13.16 -2.70 1.98
C VAL A 305 -14.16 -1.60 2.34
N SER A 306 -15.12 -1.95 3.17
CA SER A 306 -16.25 -1.09 3.44
C SER A 306 -16.72 -1.15 4.91
N ASP A 307 -17.54 -0.15 5.27
CA ASP A 307 -18.30 -0.13 6.51
C ASP A 307 -19.40 -1.21 6.55
N ASP A 308 -19.63 -1.94 5.44
CA ASP A 308 -20.46 -3.16 5.43
C ASP A 308 -19.75 -4.39 6.02
N LYS A 309 -18.50 -4.24 6.53
CA LYS A 309 -17.66 -5.26 7.16
C LYS A 309 -17.10 -6.30 6.19
N THR A 310 -17.23 -6.11 4.89
CA THR A 310 -16.80 -7.06 3.87
C THR A 310 -15.53 -6.61 3.16
N ILE A 311 -14.77 -7.60 2.66
CA ILE A 311 -13.78 -7.40 1.62
C ILE A 311 -14.39 -7.94 0.33
N ARG A 312 -14.46 -7.12 -0.72
CA ARG A 312 -14.95 -7.54 -2.04
C ARG A 312 -13.82 -7.55 -3.06
N CYS A 313 -13.87 -8.55 -3.95
CA CYS A 313 -12.90 -8.71 -5.03
C CYS A 313 -13.65 -8.60 -6.36
N TRP A 314 -13.22 -7.67 -7.19
CA TRP A 314 -13.83 -7.35 -8.47
C TRP A 314 -12.92 -7.80 -9.60
N ASP A 315 -13.46 -8.61 -10.53
CA ASP A 315 -12.73 -9.12 -11.68
C ASP A 315 -12.93 -8.20 -12.88
N LEU A 316 -11.88 -7.49 -13.27
CA LEU A 316 -11.91 -6.56 -14.39
C LEU A 316 -12.04 -7.28 -15.74
N ALA A 317 -11.58 -8.53 -15.85
CA ALA A 317 -11.77 -9.35 -17.04
C ALA A 317 -13.23 -9.81 -17.22
N GLN A 318 -14.04 -9.75 -16.17
CA GLN A 318 -15.47 -10.04 -16.18
C GLN A 318 -16.30 -8.76 -15.98
N GLU A 319 -15.98 -7.71 -16.69
CA GLU A 319 -16.68 -6.42 -16.66
C GLU A 319 -16.78 -5.77 -15.26
N GLY A 320 -15.84 -6.07 -14.38
CA GLY A 320 -15.86 -5.56 -13.01
C GLY A 320 -16.88 -6.26 -12.11
N LYS A 321 -17.25 -7.51 -12.40
CA LYS A 321 -18.14 -8.31 -11.56
C LYS A 321 -17.49 -8.63 -10.22
N CYS A 322 -18.25 -8.54 -9.14
CA CYS A 322 -17.81 -9.03 -7.84
C CYS A 322 -17.76 -10.57 -7.88
N VAL A 323 -16.55 -11.13 -7.86
CA VAL A 323 -16.31 -12.57 -7.94
C VAL A 323 -16.13 -13.21 -6.56
N LYS A 324 -15.87 -12.39 -5.55
CA LYS A 324 -15.70 -12.88 -4.19
C LYS A 324 -16.04 -11.81 -3.16
N THR A 325 -16.77 -12.24 -2.14
CA THR A 325 -17.02 -11.46 -0.91
C THR A 325 -16.52 -12.25 0.29
N VAL A 326 -15.75 -11.60 1.17
CA VAL A 326 -15.35 -12.14 2.46
C VAL A 326 -16.20 -11.41 3.50
N GLU A 327 -17.29 -12.06 3.94
CA GLU A 327 -18.29 -11.46 4.82
C GLU A 327 -17.82 -11.41 6.28
N ASP A 328 -17.06 -12.42 6.72
CA ASP A 328 -16.51 -12.51 8.08
C ASP A 328 -15.11 -11.91 8.19
N ALA A 329 -14.81 -10.92 7.34
CA ALA A 329 -13.50 -10.31 7.35
C ALA A 329 -13.20 -9.58 8.67
N HIS A 330 -14.19 -8.94 9.29
CA HIS A 330 -14.12 -8.25 10.58
C HIS A 330 -15.48 -8.17 11.27
N GLY A 331 -15.46 -8.03 12.60
CA GLY A 331 -16.68 -7.85 13.41
C GLY A 331 -17.32 -6.45 13.27
N HIS A 332 -16.56 -5.46 12.77
CA HIS A 332 -16.99 -4.06 12.60
C HIS A 332 -16.45 -3.48 11.29
N PHE A 333 -16.70 -2.20 11.02
CA PHE A 333 -16.28 -1.46 9.82
C PHE A 333 -14.80 -1.66 9.52
N ILE A 334 -14.45 -1.88 8.26
CA ILE A 334 -13.07 -2.04 7.82
C ILE A 334 -12.57 -0.70 7.31
N SER A 335 -11.56 -0.15 7.96
CA SER A 335 -11.05 1.21 7.69
C SER A 335 -9.98 1.24 6.60
N CYS A 336 -9.17 0.19 6.48
CA CYS A 336 -8.01 0.20 5.58
C CYS A 336 -7.64 -1.19 5.08
N ILE A 337 -6.93 -1.24 3.95
CA ILE A 337 -6.37 -2.46 3.36
C ILE A 337 -5.05 -2.13 2.66
N ARG A 338 -4.05 -3.01 2.78
CA ARG A 338 -2.76 -2.91 2.09
C ARG A 338 -2.29 -4.28 1.65
N TRP A 339 -1.51 -4.31 0.56
CA TRP A 339 -0.82 -5.50 0.05
C TRP A 339 0.61 -5.51 0.57
N ALA A 340 1.11 -6.69 0.98
CA ALA A 340 2.50 -6.83 1.35
C ALA A 340 3.42 -6.59 0.14
N PRO A 341 4.53 -5.86 0.30
CA PRO A 341 5.46 -5.58 -0.79
C PRO A 341 6.15 -6.86 -1.28
N ILE A 342 6.67 -6.81 -2.50
CA ILE A 342 7.52 -7.87 -3.03
C ILE A 342 8.88 -7.75 -2.35
N VAL A 343 9.19 -8.64 -1.43
CA VAL A 343 10.52 -8.73 -0.84
C VAL A 343 11.41 -9.50 -1.81
N GLU A 344 12.32 -8.82 -2.49
CA GLU A 344 13.39 -9.48 -3.24
C GLU A 344 14.33 -10.11 -2.21
N LYS A 345 14.22 -11.41 -1.98
CA LYS A 345 15.24 -12.15 -1.23
C LYS A 345 16.53 -12.06 -2.03
N ASN A 346 17.46 -11.19 -1.60
CA ASN A 346 18.81 -11.18 -2.13
C ASN A 346 19.43 -12.56 -1.83
N PRO A 347 19.82 -13.36 -2.85
CA PRO A 347 20.44 -14.66 -2.62
C PRO A 347 21.89 -14.56 -2.09
N GLY A 348 22.35 -13.37 -1.68
CA GLY A 348 23.74 -13.06 -1.36
C GLY A 348 24.08 -12.83 0.11
N LEU A 349 23.17 -13.03 1.08
CA LEU A 349 23.49 -12.95 2.50
C LEU A 349 23.39 -14.33 3.19
N VAL A 350 24.14 -15.27 2.70
CA VAL A 350 24.55 -16.45 3.47
C VAL A 350 25.99 -16.19 3.91
N ASN A 351 26.12 -15.94 5.21
CA ASN A 351 27.31 -16.00 6.06
C ASN A 351 28.69 -15.88 5.40
N GLY A 352 29.39 -14.82 5.82
CA GLY A 352 30.78 -14.63 5.50
C GLY A 352 31.65 -15.77 6.01
N GLU A 353 32.53 -16.26 5.13
CA GLU A 353 33.88 -16.66 5.47
C GLU A 353 34.82 -16.10 4.40
N THR A 354 35.81 -15.41 4.92
CA THR A 354 36.92 -14.81 4.22
C THR A 354 37.77 -15.88 3.50
N ASN A 355 38.03 -15.68 2.21
CA ASN A 355 39.44 -15.83 1.72
C ASN A 355 39.53 -15.30 0.28
N GLY A 356 40.50 -14.43 0.08
CA GLY A 356 40.75 -13.74 -1.17
C GLY A 356 41.31 -14.63 -2.28
N THR A 357 41.00 -14.21 -3.47
CA THR A 357 42.01 -14.03 -4.56
C THR A 357 41.33 -13.44 -5.78
N THR A 358 41.91 -12.40 -6.30
CA THR A 358 41.62 -11.70 -7.56
C THR A 358 41.78 -12.60 -8.77
N SER A 359 40.82 -12.60 -9.68
CA SER A 359 41.09 -12.74 -11.12
C SER A 359 40.01 -12.02 -11.94
N VAL A 360 40.46 -11.05 -12.70
CA VAL A 360 39.78 -10.32 -13.74
C VAL A 360 39.61 -11.23 -14.95
N THR A 361 38.38 -11.43 -15.45
CA THR A 361 38.18 -11.82 -16.85
C THR A 361 36.92 -11.16 -17.41
N ASN A 362 37.12 -10.62 -18.59
CA ASN A 362 36.21 -9.85 -19.43
C ASN A 362 34.96 -10.61 -19.91
N GLY A 363 33.89 -9.88 -19.99
CA GLY A 363 32.93 -9.79 -21.09
C GLY A 363 32.23 -11.05 -21.57
N VAL A 364 30.92 -11.16 -21.25
CA VAL A 364 29.93 -11.69 -22.19
C VAL A 364 28.64 -10.94 -21.95
N THR A 365 28.18 -10.24 -22.97
CA THR A 365 26.83 -9.69 -23.10
C THR A 365 25.82 -10.85 -23.17
N SER A 366 25.09 -11.12 -22.12
CA SER A 366 23.93 -12.01 -22.18
C SER A 366 22.66 -11.19 -22.36
N SER A 367 21.98 -11.50 -23.46
CA SER A 367 20.67 -11.03 -23.86
C SER A 367 19.64 -11.16 -22.72
N ALA A 368 18.89 -10.08 -22.50
CA ALA A 368 17.70 -10.06 -21.62
C ALA A 368 16.59 -10.95 -22.21
N LYS A 369 16.65 -12.25 -21.92
CA LYS A 369 15.54 -13.20 -22.07
C LYS A 369 15.60 -14.15 -20.87
N ASP A 370 14.43 -14.30 -20.20
CA ASP A 370 14.19 -15.18 -19.06
C ASP A 370 14.46 -14.61 -17.65
N ALA A 371 13.90 -13.42 -17.36
CA ALA A 371 13.59 -13.12 -15.97
C ALA A 371 12.35 -13.96 -15.59
N ALA A 372 12.54 -14.94 -14.70
CA ALA A 372 11.43 -15.69 -14.10
C ALA A 372 10.39 -14.70 -13.56
N PRO A 373 9.09 -14.97 -13.72
CA PRO A 373 8.05 -14.05 -13.30
C PRO A 373 8.20 -13.80 -11.80
N LYS A 374 8.42 -12.52 -11.42
CA LYS A 374 8.54 -12.10 -10.02
C LYS A 374 7.30 -12.57 -9.28
N SER A 375 7.43 -13.55 -8.38
CA SER A 375 6.32 -13.98 -7.53
C SER A 375 6.12 -12.90 -6.45
N PHE A 376 4.91 -12.37 -6.33
CA PHE A 376 4.56 -11.46 -5.25
C PHE A 376 3.95 -12.21 -4.07
N PRO A 377 4.12 -11.72 -2.84
CA PRO A 377 3.53 -12.35 -1.67
C PRO A 377 2.00 -12.24 -1.75
N CYS A 378 1.32 -13.37 -1.54
CA CYS A 378 -0.13 -13.41 -1.45
C CYS A 378 -0.57 -13.08 -0.02
N VAL A 379 -0.33 -11.84 0.41
CA VAL A 379 -0.59 -11.37 1.78
C VAL A 379 -1.19 -9.97 1.74
N ILE A 380 -2.31 -9.80 2.44
CA ILE A 380 -2.92 -8.50 2.69
C ILE A 380 -3.14 -8.30 4.19
N ALA A 381 -3.06 -7.04 4.62
CA ALA A 381 -3.46 -6.61 5.96
C ALA A 381 -4.68 -5.69 5.87
N THR A 382 -5.60 -5.85 6.80
CA THR A 382 -6.77 -4.99 6.97
C THR A 382 -6.85 -4.50 8.40
N GLY A 383 -7.24 -3.25 8.61
CA GLY A 383 -7.54 -2.69 9.92
C GLY A 383 -9.02 -2.37 10.05
N SER A 384 -9.52 -2.43 11.28
CA SER A 384 -10.95 -2.26 11.54
C SER A 384 -11.24 -1.49 12.83
N VAL A 385 -12.45 -1.01 12.92
CA VAL A 385 -13.05 -0.42 14.12
C VAL A 385 -13.23 -1.46 15.25
N ASP A 386 -13.11 -2.78 14.94
CA ASP A 386 -13.09 -3.85 15.94
C ASP A 386 -11.76 -3.96 16.71
N LEU A 387 -10.89 -2.95 16.60
CA LEU A 387 -9.58 -2.82 17.27
C LEU A 387 -8.52 -3.81 16.77
N ALA A 388 -8.81 -4.59 15.77
CA ALA A 388 -7.92 -5.62 15.25
C ALA A 388 -7.33 -5.23 13.90
N VAL A 389 -6.11 -5.70 13.68
CA VAL A 389 -5.53 -5.85 12.35
C VAL A 389 -5.57 -7.34 11.99
N ARG A 390 -6.05 -7.67 10.80
CA ARG A 390 -6.09 -9.05 10.31
C ARG A 390 -5.20 -9.24 9.11
N ILE A 391 -4.47 -10.36 9.14
CA ILE A 391 -3.57 -10.77 8.06
C ILE A 391 -4.21 -11.94 7.32
N PHE A 392 -4.45 -11.76 6.02
CA PHE A 392 -4.89 -12.81 5.12
C PHE A 392 -3.72 -13.22 4.25
N ALA A 393 -3.37 -14.49 4.26
CA ALA A 393 -2.27 -15.06 3.51
C ALA A 393 -2.69 -16.32 2.74
N ALA A 394 -1.88 -16.71 1.72
CA ALA A 394 -2.08 -17.95 0.97
C ALA A 394 -1.78 -19.20 1.80
#